data_44b326d61b01cae548efad846a3aae19
#
_entry.id   44b326d61b01cae548efad846a3aae19
#
_cell.length_a   1.000
_cell.length_b   1.000
_cell.length_c   1.000
_cell.angle_alpha   90.00
_cell.angle_beta   90.00
_cell.angle_gamma   90.00
#
_symmetry.space_group_name_H-M   'P 1'
#
loop_
_entity.id
_entity.type
_entity.pdbx_description
1 polymer ?
#
loop_
_entity_poly.entity_id
_entity_poly.type
_entity_poly.pdbx_seq_one_letter_code
_entity_poly.pdbx_strand_id
1 'polypeptide(L)'
;MNSERDKITMTVILLAGKILLSSGAEVSRVEDTMRRMAISMGYYNSQGYVINVFNNFSLSEDHDTRIVRINKNITNLLKIFQVNTISRQLSSNTLSIYEAHRLLQNIDRTSLSSPLWQKVIAAGIISLSFLYLLNGEWINVPITLLAGAIGYLIVEYMQSKSLTMFIPEFVGSFILGSIVILGSQMIHTYESLGPTMIASVMPIVPGVVITTAIQDLFSRHMLMFTAKFLEALVIAFAIGSGIAIAYLIY
;
A
#
# COMPACT_ATOMS: atom_id res chain seq x y z
N MET A 1 24.40 -1.03 -24.61
CA MET A 1 23.41 -2.12 -24.74
C MET A 1 23.49 -2.67 -26.16
N ASN A 2 24.37 -3.62 -26.36
CA ASN A 2 24.78 -4.06 -27.70
C ASN A 2 24.04 -5.30 -28.23
N SER A 3 23.25 -5.99 -27.41
CA SER A 3 22.49 -7.15 -27.87
C SER A 3 21.00 -7.00 -27.59
N GLU A 4 20.19 -7.65 -28.41
CA GLU A 4 18.72 -7.72 -28.20
C GLU A 4 18.38 -8.40 -26.85
N ARG A 5 19.23 -9.32 -26.44
CA ARG A 5 19.15 -10.00 -25.12
C ARG A 5 19.32 -9.01 -23.97
N ASP A 6 20.28 -8.06 -24.05
CA ASP A 6 20.48 -7.04 -23.01
C ASP A 6 19.26 -6.14 -22.87
N LYS A 7 18.65 -5.77 -24.00
CA LYS A 7 17.44 -4.93 -24.03
C LYS A 7 16.27 -5.61 -23.33
N ILE A 8 16.01 -6.89 -23.61
CA ILE A 8 14.90 -7.61 -23.01
C ILE A 8 15.17 -7.88 -21.53
N THR A 9 16.41 -8.24 -21.16
CA THR A 9 16.82 -8.43 -19.77
C THR A 9 16.56 -7.17 -18.94
N MET A 10 17.05 -6.03 -19.40
CA MET A 10 16.83 -4.74 -18.75
C MET A 10 15.33 -4.44 -18.59
N THR A 11 14.57 -4.68 -19.65
CA THR A 11 13.11 -4.42 -19.65
C THR A 11 12.39 -5.31 -18.61
N VAL A 12 12.74 -6.59 -18.53
CA VAL A 12 12.14 -7.54 -17.58
C VAL A 12 12.46 -7.14 -16.14
N ILE A 13 13.71 -6.81 -15.84
CA ILE A 13 14.14 -6.40 -14.49
C ILE A 13 13.46 -5.10 -14.06
N LEU A 14 13.46 -4.08 -14.93
CA LEU A 14 12.82 -2.80 -14.64
C LEU A 14 11.31 -2.92 -14.48
N LEU A 15 10.66 -3.78 -15.27
CA LEU A 15 9.23 -4.03 -15.16
C LEU A 15 8.90 -4.74 -13.85
N ALA A 16 9.68 -5.73 -13.43
CA ALA A 16 9.54 -6.37 -12.14
C ALA A 16 9.70 -5.38 -10.99
N GLY A 17 10.77 -4.57 -11.00
CA GLY A 17 11.00 -3.51 -10.01
C GLY A 17 9.87 -2.48 -9.98
N LYS A 18 9.38 -2.03 -11.15
CA LYS A 18 8.22 -1.14 -11.27
C LYS A 18 6.98 -1.72 -10.59
N ILE A 19 6.63 -2.99 -10.90
CA ILE A 19 5.44 -3.63 -10.35
C ILE A 19 5.57 -3.77 -8.83
N LEU A 20 6.73 -4.22 -8.33
CA LEU A 20 6.98 -4.37 -6.89
C LEU A 20 6.83 -3.02 -6.16
N LEU A 21 7.50 -1.98 -6.64
CA LEU A 21 7.49 -0.66 -6.00
C LEU A 21 6.09 -0.03 -6.05
N SER A 22 5.42 -0.07 -7.21
CA SER A 22 4.06 0.43 -7.36
C SER A 22 3.02 -0.34 -6.54
N SER A 23 3.35 -1.57 -6.10
CA SER A 23 2.53 -2.41 -5.24
C SER A 23 2.89 -2.30 -3.75
N GLY A 24 3.75 -1.35 -3.36
CA GLY A 24 4.07 -1.07 -1.97
C GLY A 24 5.10 -2.01 -1.35
N ALA A 25 5.94 -2.67 -2.15
CA ALA A 25 7.04 -3.47 -1.62
C ALA A 25 8.10 -2.58 -0.95
N GLU A 26 8.80 -3.14 0.04
CA GLU A 26 9.96 -2.54 0.67
C GLU A 26 11.10 -2.36 -0.35
N VAL A 27 11.81 -1.24 -0.28
CA VAL A 27 12.84 -0.86 -1.27
C VAL A 27 13.97 -1.88 -1.33
N SER A 28 14.47 -2.33 -0.19
CA SER A 28 15.54 -3.33 -0.13
C SER A 28 15.16 -4.63 -0.83
N ARG A 29 13.90 -5.05 -0.72
CA ARG A 29 13.37 -6.24 -1.40
C ARG A 29 13.23 -6.03 -2.91
N VAL A 30 12.89 -4.82 -3.35
CA VAL A 30 12.83 -4.49 -4.78
C VAL A 30 14.24 -4.60 -5.37
N GLU A 31 15.23 -3.95 -4.75
CA GLU A 31 16.62 -3.95 -5.18
C GLU A 31 17.22 -5.39 -5.20
N ASP A 32 17.01 -6.17 -4.12
CA ASP A 32 17.44 -7.57 -4.05
C ASP A 32 16.81 -8.43 -5.15
N THR A 33 15.52 -8.26 -5.40
CA THR A 33 14.82 -9.01 -6.45
C THR A 33 15.38 -8.67 -7.84
N MET A 34 15.58 -7.39 -8.13
CA MET A 34 16.16 -6.94 -9.41
C MET A 34 17.57 -7.46 -9.61
N ARG A 35 18.40 -7.35 -8.57
CA ARG A 35 19.79 -7.87 -8.59
C ARG A 35 19.82 -9.37 -8.78
N ARG A 36 18.99 -10.14 -8.08
CA ARG A 36 18.89 -11.59 -8.20
C ARG A 36 18.51 -12.00 -9.62
N MET A 37 17.54 -11.34 -10.22
CA MET A 37 17.14 -11.58 -11.61
C MET A 37 18.31 -11.29 -12.56
N ALA A 38 19.05 -10.20 -12.37
CA ALA A 38 20.22 -9.87 -13.19
C ALA A 38 21.32 -10.93 -13.07
N ILE A 39 21.68 -11.33 -11.87
CA ILE A 39 22.70 -12.37 -11.61
C ILE A 39 22.30 -13.69 -12.27
N SER A 40 21.05 -14.12 -12.18
CA SER A 40 20.58 -15.36 -12.82
C SER A 40 20.67 -15.33 -14.35
N MET A 41 20.73 -14.16 -14.94
CA MET A 41 20.92 -13.97 -16.39
C MET A 41 22.37 -13.73 -16.79
N GLY A 42 23.33 -13.79 -15.84
CA GLY A 42 24.76 -13.65 -16.06
C GLY A 42 25.32 -12.23 -15.85
N TYR A 43 24.52 -11.28 -15.33
CA TYR A 43 24.97 -9.90 -15.07
C TYR A 43 25.35 -9.73 -13.59
N TYR A 44 26.55 -10.15 -13.23
CA TYR A 44 27.05 -10.16 -11.84
C TYR A 44 27.38 -8.75 -11.30
N ASN A 45 27.75 -7.81 -12.16
CA ASN A 45 28.10 -6.43 -11.81
C ASN A 45 26.93 -5.47 -11.97
N SER A 46 25.70 -6.00 -11.96
CA SER A 46 24.50 -5.16 -12.05
C SER A 46 24.32 -4.29 -10.80
N GLN A 47 23.91 -3.06 -11.01
CA GLN A 47 23.62 -2.10 -9.95
C GLN A 47 22.21 -1.55 -10.13
N GLY A 48 21.46 -1.51 -9.03
CA GLY A 48 20.11 -0.93 -9.00
C GLY A 48 19.95 -0.06 -7.77
N TYR A 49 19.29 1.07 -7.93
CA TYR A 49 18.96 1.97 -6.84
C TYR A 49 17.55 2.51 -7.03
N VAL A 50 16.76 2.42 -5.97
CA VAL A 50 15.36 2.85 -5.96
C VAL A 50 15.23 4.11 -5.08
N ILE A 51 14.72 5.20 -5.67
CA ILE A 51 14.45 6.44 -4.94
C ILE A 51 12.99 6.85 -5.17
N ASN A 52 12.19 6.82 -4.12
CA ASN A 52 10.81 7.28 -4.13
C ASN A 52 10.01 6.74 -5.34
N VAL A 53 9.78 7.59 -6.34
CA VAL A 53 9.03 7.25 -7.56
C VAL A 53 9.91 6.83 -8.73
N PHE A 54 11.23 6.70 -8.53
CA PHE A 54 12.18 6.35 -9.57
C PHE A 54 12.86 5.04 -9.28
N ASN A 55 12.86 4.16 -10.27
CA ASN A 55 13.61 2.92 -10.28
C ASN A 55 14.72 3.01 -11.31
N ASN A 56 15.97 3.01 -10.84
CA ASN A 56 17.18 3.08 -11.67
C ASN A 56 17.86 1.75 -11.68
N PHE A 57 18.29 1.28 -12.85
CA PHE A 57 19.00 0.02 -12.96
C PHE A 57 20.02 0.05 -14.13
N SER A 58 21.20 -0.53 -13.88
CA SER A 58 22.22 -0.82 -14.90
C SER A 58 22.63 -2.27 -14.84
N LEU A 59 22.85 -2.91 -15.97
CA LEU A 59 23.30 -4.30 -16.05
C LEU A 59 24.80 -4.46 -15.75
N SER A 60 25.61 -3.41 -16.01
CA SER A 60 27.02 -3.33 -15.63
C SER A 60 27.45 -1.86 -15.66
N GLU A 61 28.70 -1.58 -15.21
CA GLU A 61 29.27 -0.22 -15.21
C GLU A 61 29.35 0.39 -16.62
N ASP A 62 29.55 -0.43 -17.65
CA ASP A 62 29.65 0.00 -19.06
C ASP A 62 28.28 0.06 -19.78
N HIS A 63 27.19 -0.23 -19.09
CA HIS A 63 25.84 -0.20 -19.67
C HIS A 63 25.08 1.07 -19.28
N ASP A 64 24.26 1.56 -20.22
CA ASP A 64 23.39 2.69 -19.97
C ASP A 64 22.45 2.41 -18.78
N THR A 65 22.38 3.36 -17.85
CA THR A 65 21.40 3.33 -16.77
C THR A 65 20.02 3.70 -17.30
N ARG A 66 19.03 2.88 -17.03
CA ARG A 66 17.64 3.18 -17.36
C ARG A 66 16.85 3.56 -16.13
N ILE A 67 16.02 4.59 -16.28
CA ILE A 67 15.17 5.13 -15.22
C ILE A 67 13.71 4.87 -15.61
N VAL A 68 12.95 4.32 -14.68
CA VAL A 68 11.51 4.15 -14.82
C VAL A 68 10.79 4.92 -13.71
N ARG A 69 9.92 5.85 -14.09
CA ARG A 69 9.09 6.60 -13.15
C ARG A 69 7.84 5.78 -12.78
N ILE A 70 7.48 5.82 -11.51
CA ILE A 70 6.28 5.19 -10.96
C ILE A 70 5.28 6.28 -10.60
N ASN A 71 4.11 6.24 -11.21
CA ASN A 71 3.12 7.33 -11.09
C ASN A 71 2.07 7.08 -10.00
N LYS A 72 1.93 5.85 -9.49
CA LYS A 72 0.89 5.49 -8.53
C LYS A 72 1.35 4.33 -7.66
N ASN A 73 1.24 4.48 -6.34
CA ASN A 73 1.48 3.42 -5.37
C ASN A 73 0.13 2.97 -4.82
N ILE A 74 -0.21 1.70 -5.04
CA ILE A 74 -1.38 1.06 -4.45
C ILE A 74 -0.91 -0.26 -3.87
N THR A 75 -1.01 -0.43 -2.57
CA THR A 75 -0.62 -1.68 -1.91
C THR A 75 -1.36 -2.88 -2.51
N ASN A 76 -0.61 -3.80 -3.11
CA ASN A 76 -1.14 -5.02 -3.70
C ASN A 76 -0.22 -6.22 -3.47
N LEU A 77 -0.46 -6.94 -2.36
CA LEU A 77 0.36 -8.06 -1.95
C LEU A 77 0.32 -9.22 -2.94
N LEU A 78 -0.77 -9.37 -3.70
CA LEU A 78 -0.87 -10.44 -4.72
C LEU A 78 0.08 -10.18 -5.88
N LYS A 79 0.19 -8.93 -6.35
CA LYS A 79 1.17 -8.56 -7.38
C LYS A 79 2.60 -8.80 -6.90
N ILE A 80 2.91 -8.42 -5.65
CA ILE A 80 4.21 -8.67 -5.03
C ILE A 80 4.52 -10.18 -5.02
N PHE A 81 3.57 -11.01 -4.59
CA PHE A 81 3.73 -12.47 -4.59
C PHE A 81 3.97 -13.03 -5.98
N GLN A 82 3.20 -12.62 -6.99
CA GLN A 82 3.34 -13.08 -8.37
C GLN A 82 4.70 -12.71 -8.96
N VAL A 83 5.18 -11.46 -8.78
CA VAL A 83 6.50 -11.03 -9.26
C VAL A 83 7.61 -11.82 -8.57
N ASN A 84 7.52 -12.04 -7.26
CA ASN A 84 8.50 -12.86 -6.53
C ASN A 84 8.53 -14.30 -7.03
N THR A 85 7.38 -14.87 -7.39
CA THR A 85 7.30 -16.22 -7.98
C THR A 85 8.01 -16.26 -9.33
N ILE A 86 7.75 -15.29 -10.22
CA ILE A 86 8.44 -15.18 -11.52
C ILE A 86 9.94 -15.02 -11.33
N SER A 87 10.38 -14.16 -10.39
CA SER A 87 11.79 -13.96 -10.08
C SER A 87 12.49 -15.27 -9.66
N ARG A 88 11.83 -16.07 -8.82
CA ARG A 88 12.37 -17.38 -8.39
C ARG A 88 12.44 -18.37 -9.54
N GLN A 89 11.39 -18.47 -10.36
CA GLN A 89 11.35 -19.36 -11.52
C GLN A 89 12.41 -18.99 -12.56
N LEU A 90 12.66 -17.70 -12.77
CA LEU A 90 13.72 -17.21 -13.64
C LEU A 90 15.11 -17.57 -13.07
N SER A 91 15.29 -17.40 -11.75
CA SER A 91 16.54 -17.72 -11.07
C SER A 91 16.85 -19.23 -11.02
N SER A 92 15.83 -20.09 -11.05
CA SER A 92 15.97 -21.54 -11.13
C SER A 92 16.03 -22.09 -12.57
N ASN A 93 16.07 -21.20 -13.58
CA ASN A 93 16.05 -21.56 -15.00
C ASN A 93 14.83 -22.38 -15.44
N THR A 94 13.73 -22.32 -14.69
CA THR A 94 12.46 -23.00 -15.02
C THR A 94 11.54 -22.16 -15.90
N LEU A 95 11.87 -20.88 -16.07
CA LEU A 95 11.12 -19.93 -16.88
C LEU A 95 12.06 -19.20 -17.84
N SER A 96 11.67 -19.06 -19.11
CA SER A 96 12.44 -18.26 -20.07
C SER A 96 12.24 -16.77 -19.86
N ILE A 97 13.20 -15.95 -20.29
CA ILE A 97 13.12 -14.47 -20.19
C ILE A 97 11.92 -13.90 -20.95
N TYR A 98 11.59 -14.48 -22.10
CA TYR A 98 10.45 -14.04 -22.93
C TYR A 98 9.10 -14.35 -22.27
N GLU A 99 8.99 -15.52 -21.61
CA GLU A 99 7.80 -15.86 -20.83
C GLU A 99 7.69 -14.99 -19.59
N ALA A 100 8.79 -14.75 -18.87
CA ALA A 100 8.83 -13.82 -17.74
C ALA A 100 8.35 -12.43 -18.15
N HIS A 101 8.82 -11.91 -19.30
CA HIS A 101 8.36 -10.63 -19.83
C HIS A 101 6.85 -10.61 -20.06
N ARG A 102 6.30 -11.65 -20.72
CA ARG A 102 4.86 -11.76 -21.00
C ARG A 102 4.03 -11.82 -19.71
N LEU A 103 4.48 -12.61 -18.74
CA LEU A 103 3.80 -12.74 -17.45
C LEU A 103 3.80 -11.43 -16.66
N LEU A 104 4.96 -10.75 -16.59
CA LEU A 104 5.07 -9.45 -15.92
C LEU A 104 4.21 -8.38 -16.61
N GLN A 105 4.14 -8.36 -17.95
CA GLN A 105 3.24 -7.45 -18.66
C GLN A 105 1.77 -7.71 -18.32
N ASN A 106 1.37 -8.97 -18.21
CA ASN A 106 0.01 -9.31 -17.80
C ASN A 106 -0.29 -8.83 -16.38
N ILE A 107 0.65 -9.03 -15.43
CA ILE A 107 0.50 -8.56 -14.05
C ILE A 107 0.42 -7.01 -14.00
N ASP A 108 1.25 -6.30 -14.77
CA ASP A 108 1.24 -4.83 -14.80
C ASP A 108 -0.12 -4.29 -15.29
N ARG A 109 -0.66 -4.88 -16.35
CA ARG A 109 -1.94 -4.47 -16.98
C ARG A 109 -3.18 -4.88 -16.20
N THR A 110 -3.13 -6.00 -15.46
CA THR A 110 -4.29 -6.52 -14.76
C THR A 110 -4.57 -5.72 -13.50
N SER A 111 -5.79 -5.20 -13.39
CA SER A 111 -6.27 -4.61 -12.15
C SER A 111 -6.71 -5.72 -11.21
N LEU A 112 -5.82 -6.12 -10.30
CA LEU A 112 -6.12 -7.12 -9.25
C LEU A 112 -6.74 -6.42 -8.01
N SER A 113 -7.75 -5.60 -8.23
CA SER A 113 -8.46 -4.94 -7.13
C SER A 113 -9.74 -5.69 -6.84
N SER A 114 -9.97 -5.99 -5.56
CA SER A 114 -11.25 -6.54 -5.10
C SER A 114 -12.38 -5.55 -5.36
N PRO A 115 -13.61 -6.02 -5.63
CA PRO A 115 -14.75 -5.14 -5.83
C PRO A 115 -15.06 -4.35 -4.55
N LEU A 116 -15.59 -3.14 -4.71
CA LEU A 116 -15.80 -2.19 -3.62
C LEU A 116 -16.62 -2.78 -2.46
N TRP A 117 -17.68 -3.54 -2.77
CA TRP A 117 -18.51 -4.14 -1.74
C TRP A 117 -17.76 -5.11 -0.82
N GLN A 118 -16.79 -5.89 -1.36
CA GLN A 118 -15.95 -6.77 -0.54
C GLN A 118 -15.05 -5.98 0.39
N LYS A 119 -14.47 -4.87 -0.11
CA LYS A 119 -13.63 -3.98 0.70
C LYS A 119 -14.41 -3.36 1.85
N VAL A 120 -15.64 -2.90 1.57
CA VAL A 120 -16.52 -2.29 2.58
C VAL A 120 -16.94 -3.30 3.66
N ILE A 121 -17.31 -4.52 3.27
CA ILE A 121 -17.60 -5.59 4.23
C ILE A 121 -16.35 -5.92 5.07
N ALA A 122 -15.19 -6.05 4.44
CA ALA A 122 -13.94 -6.30 5.14
C ALA A 122 -13.61 -5.17 6.14
N ALA A 123 -13.84 -3.91 5.77
CA ALA A 123 -13.66 -2.77 6.67
C ALA A 123 -14.57 -2.85 7.90
N GLY A 124 -15.84 -3.20 7.71
CA GLY A 124 -16.76 -3.43 8.84
C GLY A 124 -16.29 -4.56 9.76
N ILE A 125 -15.84 -5.69 9.20
CA ILE A 125 -15.30 -6.82 9.98
C ILE A 125 -14.03 -6.41 10.72
N ILE A 126 -13.13 -5.66 10.10
CA ILE A 126 -11.93 -5.13 10.76
C ILE A 126 -12.33 -4.27 11.95
N SER A 127 -13.27 -3.34 11.78
CA SER A 127 -13.75 -2.47 12.86
C SER A 127 -14.31 -3.30 14.03
N LEU A 128 -15.10 -4.33 13.76
CA LEU A 128 -15.62 -5.22 14.80
C LEU A 128 -14.51 -6.00 15.53
N SER A 129 -13.51 -6.47 14.77
CA SER A 129 -12.36 -7.19 15.36
C SER A 129 -11.58 -6.29 16.31
N PHE A 130 -11.40 -5.01 15.95
CA PHE A 130 -10.76 -4.04 16.84
C PHE A 130 -11.63 -3.64 18.02
N LEU A 131 -12.96 -3.54 17.87
CA LEU A 131 -13.86 -3.32 19.00
C LEU A 131 -13.70 -4.43 20.05
N TYR A 132 -13.66 -5.69 19.60
CA TYR A 132 -13.41 -6.83 20.48
C TYR A 132 -12.02 -6.76 21.14
N LEU A 133 -10.97 -6.43 20.38
CA LEU A 133 -9.60 -6.33 20.88
C LEU A 133 -9.45 -5.22 21.94
N LEU A 134 -10.19 -4.13 21.80
CA LEU A 134 -10.19 -2.99 22.72
C LEU A 134 -11.14 -3.17 23.90
N ASN A 135 -11.72 -4.37 24.07
CA ASN A 135 -12.73 -4.67 25.10
C ASN A 135 -13.94 -3.71 25.07
N GLY A 136 -14.33 -3.28 23.85
CA GLY A 136 -15.50 -2.43 23.68
C GLY A 136 -16.79 -3.20 23.95
N GLU A 137 -17.84 -2.46 24.30
CA GLU A 137 -19.15 -3.05 24.66
C GLU A 137 -19.86 -3.60 23.42
N TRP A 138 -20.48 -4.77 23.56
CA TRP A 138 -21.21 -5.44 22.49
C TRP A 138 -22.41 -4.63 21.93
N ILE A 139 -22.98 -3.75 22.74
CA ILE A 139 -24.07 -2.87 22.34
C ILE A 139 -23.63 -1.90 21.23
N ASN A 140 -22.31 -1.59 21.13
CA ASN A 140 -21.74 -0.71 20.12
C ASN A 140 -21.39 -1.42 18.80
N VAL A 141 -21.59 -2.75 18.71
CA VAL A 141 -21.31 -3.52 17.48
C VAL A 141 -21.99 -2.93 16.23
N PRO A 142 -23.29 -2.62 16.23
CA PRO A 142 -23.95 -2.04 15.06
C PRO A 142 -23.36 -0.68 14.64
N ILE A 143 -23.05 0.18 15.60
CA ILE A 143 -22.48 1.51 15.37
C ILE A 143 -21.08 1.37 14.77
N THR A 144 -20.23 0.55 15.37
CA THR A 144 -18.85 0.33 14.92
C THR A 144 -18.80 -0.23 13.50
N LEU A 145 -19.66 -1.22 13.21
CA LEU A 145 -19.75 -1.82 11.88
C LEU A 145 -20.16 -0.80 10.84
N LEU A 146 -21.21 -0.04 11.09
CA LEU A 146 -21.73 0.98 10.17
C LEU A 146 -20.72 2.11 9.98
N ALA A 147 -20.17 2.63 11.07
CA ALA A 147 -19.20 3.72 11.02
C ALA A 147 -17.94 3.34 10.23
N GLY A 148 -17.36 2.17 10.52
CA GLY A 148 -16.17 1.69 9.81
C GLY A 148 -16.43 1.39 8.34
N ALA A 149 -17.56 0.75 8.01
CA ALA A 149 -17.93 0.44 6.63
C ALA A 149 -18.21 1.70 5.81
N ILE A 150 -19.00 2.66 6.35
CA ILE A 150 -19.34 3.91 5.67
C ILE A 150 -18.12 4.82 5.56
N GLY A 151 -17.35 4.99 6.63
CA GLY A 151 -16.13 5.78 6.61
C GLY A 151 -15.15 5.29 5.54
N TYR A 152 -14.89 3.97 5.51
CA TYR A 152 -14.05 3.37 4.48
C TYR A 152 -14.61 3.54 3.06
N LEU A 153 -15.92 3.36 2.87
CA LEU A 153 -16.59 3.55 1.58
C LEU A 153 -16.33 4.96 1.05
N ILE A 154 -16.45 5.97 1.89
CA ILE A 154 -16.25 7.38 1.51
C ILE A 154 -14.80 7.63 1.12
N VAL A 155 -13.85 7.15 1.93
CA VAL A 155 -12.41 7.27 1.62
C VAL A 155 -12.09 6.63 0.28
N GLU A 156 -12.47 5.36 0.07
CA GLU A 156 -12.19 4.61 -1.16
C GLU A 156 -12.86 5.27 -2.39
N TYR A 157 -14.10 5.74 -2.25
CA TYR A 157 -14.82 6.43 -3.32
C TYR A 157 -14.13 7.74 -3.69
N MET A 158 -13.76 8.56 -2.71
CA MET A 158 -13.08 9.84 -2.96
C MET A 158 -11.67 9.63 -3.55
N GLN A 159 -10.90 8.67 -3.04
CA GLN A 159 -9.59 8.33 -3.59
C GLN A 159 -9.67 7.85 -5.05
N SER A 160 -10.75 7.17 -5.43
CA SER A 160 -10.96 6.74 -6.82
C SER A 160 -11.23 7.90 -7.80
N LYS A 161 -11.76 9.00 -7.30
CA LYS A 161 -12.18 10.19 -8.09
C LYS A 161 -11.18 11.34 -8.04
N SER A 162 -10.39 11.44 -6.99
CA SER A 162 -9.53 12.59 -6.71
C SER A 162 -8.07 12.16 -6.61
N LEU A 163 -7.18 13.00 -7.16
CA LEU A 163 -5.73 12.90 -6.94
C LEU A 163 -5.28 13.63 -5.66
N THR A 164 -6.20 14.21 -4.92
CA THR A 164 -5.90 14.98 -3.69
C THR A 164 -5.63 14.01 -2.55
N MET A 165 -4.44 14.08 -1.99
CA MET A 165 -4.07 13.33 -0.79
C MET A 165 -4.75 13.97 0.44
N PHE A 166 -5.08 13.17 1.44
CA PHE A 166 -5.52 13.54 2.81
C PHE A 166 -6.96 14.04 2.95
N ILE A 167 -7.56 14.63 1.91
CA ILE A 167 -8.96 15.07 1.95
C ILE A 167 -9.93 13.89 2.12
N PRO A 168 -9.77 12.77 1.41
CA PRO A 168 -10.61 11.59 1.59
C PRO A 168 -10.61 11.07 3.03
N GLU A 169 -9.43 10.98 3.66
CA GLU A 169 -9.25 10.49 5.02
C GLU A 169 -9.87 11.44 6.05
N PHE A 170 -9.73 12.75 5.84
CA PHE A 170 -10.37 13.76 6.68
C PHE A 170 -11.90 13.66 6.60
N VAL A 171 -12.48 13.65 5.39
CA VAL A 171 -13.94 13.57 5.21
C VAL A 171 -14.50 12.25 5.71
N GLY A 172 -13.84 11.14 5.38
CA GLY A 172 -14.24 9.81 5.85
C GLY A 172 -14.23 9.69 7.36
N SER A 173 -13.19 10.21 8.03
CA SER A 173 -13.09 10.18 9.49
C SER A 173 -14.01 11.17 10.17
N PHE A 174 -14.33 12.31 9.57
CA PHE A 174 -15.37 13.23 10.06
C PHE A 174 -16.73 12.53 10.06
N ILE A 175 -17.11 11.88 8.97
CA ILE A 175 -18.42 11.23 8.84
C ILE A 175 -18.52 10.01 9.76
N LEU A 176 -17.49 9.16 9.81
CA LEU A 176 -17.49 8.01 10.75
C LEU A 176 -17.55 8.49 12.21
N GLY A 177 -16.81 9.56 12.55
CA GLY A 177 -16.85 10.18 13.88
C GLY A 177 -18.25 10.66 14.24
N SER A 178 -18.92 11.35 13.32
CA SER A 178 -20.31 11.79 13.49
C SER A 178 -21.26 10.60 13.71
N ILE A 179 -21.11 9.50 12.96
CA ILE A 179 -21.93 8.29 13.14
C ILE A 179 -21.72 7.68 14.54
N VAL A 180 -20.46 7.60 14.99
CA VAL A 180 -20.15 7.05 16.32
C VAL A 180 -20.74 7.92 17.42
N ILE A 181 -20.57 9.24 17.36
CA ILE A 181 -21.07 10.16 18.39
C ILE A 181 -22.60 10.13 18.45
N LEU A 182 -23.28 10.32 17.33
CA LEU A 182 -24.74 10.28 17.28
C LEU A 182 -25.32 8.92 17.67
N GLY A 183 -24.68 7.84 17.22
CA GLY A 183 -25.10 6.48 17.60
C GLY A 183 -24.94 6.22 19.08
N SER A 184 -23.82 6.63 19.68
CA SER A 184 -23.59 6.49 21.14
C SER A 184 -24.54 7.34 21.96
N GLN A 185 -24.94 8.52 21.46
CA GLN A 185 -25.99 9.34 22.10
C GLN A 185 -27.35 8.64 22.11
N MET A 186 -27.72 7.98 21.01
CA MET A 186 -29.01 7.29 20.88
C MET A 186 -29.15 6.08 21.84
N ILE A 187 -28.04 5.38 22.10
CA ILE A 187 -28.05 4.18 22.97
C ILE A 187 -27.46 4.44 24.38
N HIS A 188 -27.17 5.71 24.69
CA HIS A 188 -26.65 6.15 26.00
C HIS A 188 -25.37 5.45 26.45
N THR A 189 -24.41 5.18 25.53
CA THR A 189 -23.14 4.48 25.80
C THR A 189 -21.92 5.40 25.73
N TYR A 190 -21.97 6.52 26.42
CA TYR A 190 -20.89 7.53 26.41
C TYR A 190 -19.56 7.00 26.96
N GLU A 191 -19.58 6.07 27.92
CA GLU A 191 -18.37 5.54 28.54
C GLU A 191 -17.51 4.70 27.58
N SER A 192 -18.12 4.10 26.57
CA SER A 192 -17.45 3.29 25.55
C SER A 192 -17.21 4.00 24.23
N LEU A 193 -17.36 5.32 24.17
CA LEU A 193 -17.16 6.14 22.96
C LEU A 193 -15.74 6.00 22.41
N GLY A 194 -14.72 6.04 23.27
CA GLY A 194 -13.31 5.94 22.89
C GLY A 194 -12.97 4.64 22.15
N PRO A 195 -13.19 3.47 22.72
CA PRO A 195 -12.99 2.18 22.06
C PRO A 195 -13.76 2.05 20.74
N THR A 196 -15.02 2.50 20.69
CA THR A 196 -15.87 2.47 19.50
C THR A 196 -15.31 3.35 18.38
N MET A 197 -14.83 4.57 18.71
CA MET A 197 -14.23 5.49 17.77
C MET A 197 -12.92 4.92 17.19
N ILE A 198 -12.01 4.45 18.04
CA ILE A 198 -10.74 3.86 17.62
C ILE A 198 -10.99 2.65 16.72
N ALA A 199 -11.88 1.74 17.13
CA ALA A 199 -12.20 0.54 16.36
C ALA A 199 -12.76 0.89 14.97
N SER A 200 -13.64 1.88 14.87
CA SER A 200 -14.25 2.30 13.61
C SER A 200 -13.25 2.92 12.64
N VAL A 201 -12.20 3.56 13.13
CA VAL A 201 -11.17 4.24 12.32
C VAL A 201 -10.13 3.26 11.75
N MET A 202 -9.92 2.10 12.38
CA MET A 202 -8.82 1.18 12.03
C MET A 202 -8.71 0.80 10.55
N PRO A 203 -9.80 0.62 9.78
CA PRO A 203 -9.70 0.33 8.35
C PRO A 203 -9.05 1.45 7.52
N ILE A 204 -9.04 2.69 8.01
CA ILE A 204 -8.51 3.87 7.30
C ILE A 204 -7.06 4.15 7.71
N VAL A 205 -6.62 3.66 8.86
CA VAL A 205 -5.26 3.89 9.37
C VAL A 205 -4.22 3.34 8.40
N PRO A 206 -3.16 4.10 8.05
CA PRO A 206 -2.16 3.72 7.05
C PRO A 206 -1.12 2.74 7.60
N GLY A 207 -1.57 1.59 8.16
CA GLY A 207 -0.71 0.61 8.84
C GLY A 207 0.40 0.04 7.96
N VAL A 208 0.11 -0.28 6.70
CA VAL A 208 1.10 -0.81 5.75
C VAL A 208 2.16 0.24 5.42
N VAL A 209 1.76 1.50 5.26
CA VAL A 209 2.71 2.60 4.98
C VAL A 209 3.65 2.78 6.17
N ILE A 210 3.13 2.75 7.41
CA ILE A 210 3.94 2.87 8.63
C ILE A 210 4.93 1.71 8.74
N THR A 211 4.46 0.47 8.58
CA THR A 211 5.33 -0.71 8.72
C THR A 211 6.42 -0.75 7.66
N THR A 212 6.10 -0.43 6.41
CA THR A 212 7.10 -0.38 5.33
C THR A 212 8.04 0.80 5.48
N ALA A 213 7.61 1.94 6.04
CA ALA A 213 8.51 3.04 6.38
C ALA A 213 9.55 2.60 7.42
N ILE A 214 9.13 1.93 8.49
CA ILE A 214 10.04 1.40 9.51
C ILE A 214 11.03 0.40 8.92
N GLN A 215 10.59 -0.48 8.02
CA GLN A 215 11.46 -1.43 7.31
C GLN A 215 12.51 -0.69 6.46
N ASP A 216 12.11 0.35 5.72
CA ASP A 216 13.04 1.17 4.93
C ASP A 216 14.08 1.88 5.83
N LEU A 217 13.71 2.31 7.04
CA LEU A 217 14.62 2.88 8.03
C LEU A 217 15.71 1.87 8.45
N PHE A 218 15.30 0.65 8.81
CA PHE A 218 16.23 -0.41 9.19
C PHE A 218 17.14 -0.85 8.04
N SER A 219 16.63 -0.78 6.81
CA SER A 219 17.37 -1.08 5.59
C SER A 219 18.24 0.10 5.11
N ARG A 220 18.34 1.19 5.90
CA ARG A 220 19.11 2.43 5.61
C ARG A 220 18.62 3.23 4.40
N HIS A 221 17.39 3.03 3.96
CA HIS A 221 16.76 3.81 2.88
C HIS A 221 16.09 5.08 3.45
N MET A 222 16.89 6.01 3.99
CA MET A 222 16.41 7.18 4.73
C MET A 222 15.44 8.06 3.94
N LEU A 223 15.65 8.24 2.63
CA LEU A 223 14.76 9.06 1.79
C LEU A 223 13.37 8.43 1.67
N MET A 224 13.30 7.10 1.52
CA MET A 224 12.04 6.38 1.44
C MET A 224 11.32 6.37 2.79
N PHE A 225 12.07 6.12 3.88
CA PHE A 225 11.54 6.26 5.23
C PHE A 225 10.90 7.62 5.43
N THR A 226 11.65 8.71 5.16
CA THR A 226 11.14 10.07 5.37
C THR A 226 9.88 10.34 4.55
N ALA A 227 9.85 9.95 3.28
CA ALA A 227 8.70 10.16 2.41
C ALA A 227 7.45 9.42 2.93
N LYS A 228 7.57 8.11 3.23
CA LYS A 228 6.46 7.30 3.75
C LYS A 228 6.03 7.71 5.15
N PHE A 229 6.98 8.08 6.01
CA PHE A 229 6.68 8.54 7.36
C PHE A 229 5.90 9.85 7.36
N LEU A 230 6.30 10.83 6.53
CA LEU A 230 5.55 12.07 6.35
C LEU A 230 4.14 11.81 5.78
N GLU A 231 4.02 10.92 4.80
CA GLU A 231 2.72 10.50 4.26
C GLU A 231 1.82 9.94 5.36
N ALA A 232 2.32 8.98 6.14
CA ALA A 232 1.56 8.39 7.25
C ALA A 232 1.19 9.42 8.33
N LEU A 233 2.09 10.36 8.64
CA LEU A 233 1.86 11.41 9.62
C LEU A 233 0.75 12.37 9.18
N VAL A 234 0.75 12.78 7.92
CA VAL A 234 -0.30 13.68 7.38
C VAL A 234 -1.65 12.97 7.31
N ILE A 235 -1.67 11.68 6.94
CA ILE A 235 -2.91 10.87 6.99
C ILE A 235 -3.42 10.78 8.43
N ALA A 236 -2.57 10.47 9.40
CA ALA A 236 -2.95 10.40 10.81
C ALA A 236 -3.51 11.75 11.34
N PHE A 237 -2.87 12.87 10.94
CA PHE A 237 -3.36 14.20 11.25
C PHE A 237 -4.72 14.49 10.61
N ALA A 238 -4.94 14.10 9.34
CA ALA A 238 -6.21 14.24 8.65
C ALA A 238 -7.33 13.45 9.37
N ILE A 239 -7.04 12.21 9.75
CA ILE A 239 -7.98 11.37 10.51
C ILE A 239 -8.30 12.01 11.87
N GLY A 240 -7.28 12.40 12.64
CA GLY A 240 -7.45 13.00 13.95
C GLY A 240 -8.23 14.32 13.91
N SER A 241 -7.95 15.17 12.92
CA SER A 241 -8.68 16.45 12.74
C SER A 241 -10.12 16.23 12.30
N GLY A 242 -10.40 15.24 11.43
CA GLY A 242 -11.77 14.89 11.06
C GLY A 242 -12.61 14.48 12.26
N ILE A 243 -12.09 13.58 13.10
CA ILE A 243 -12.74 13.14 14.35
C ILE A 243 -12.90 14.32 15.33
N ALA A 244 -11.85 15.13 15.51
CA ALA A 244 -11.89 16.26 16.43
C ALA A 244 -12.98 17.27 16.06
N ILE A 245 -13.15 17.56 14.76
CA ILE A 245 -14.22 18.45 14.29
C ILE A 245 -15.59 17.81 14.52
N ALA A 246 -15.75 16.51 14.27
CA ALA A 246 -17.01 15.83 14.61
C ALA A 246 -17.33 15.99 16.10
N TYR A 247 -16.34 15.84 16.97
CA TYR A 247 -16.48 15.99 18.41
C TYR A 247 -16.82 17.42 18.88
N LEU A 248 -16.40 18.44 18.12
CA LEU A 248 -16.70 19.84 18.41
C LEU A 248 -18.12 20.26 17.98
N ILE A 249 -18.69 19.58 17.00
CA ILE A 249 -20.00 19.90 16.44
C ILE A 249 -21.13 19.20 17.23
N TYR A 250 -20.90 18.02 17.72
CA TYR A 250 -21.88 17.18 18.42
C TYR A 250 -21.51 16.98 19.90
#